data_c6925b414c12beeab8890bf66e315583
#
_entry.id   c6925b414c12beeab8890bf66e315583
#
_cell.length_a   1.000
_cell.length_b   1.000
_cell.length_c   1.000
_cell.angle_alpha   90.00
_cell.angle_beta   90.00
_cell.angle_gamma   90.00
#
_symmetry.space_group_name_H-M   'P 1'
#
loop_
_entity.id
_entity.type
_entity.pdbx_description
1 polymer ?
#
loop_
_entity_poly.entity_id
_entity_poly.type
_entity_poly.pdbx_seq_one_letter_code
_entity_poly.pdbx_strand_id
1 'polypeptide(L)'
;MQPGTCYALLVLADISGFTQFMKLHAITVTHAKQIIVKLLESIVSTATTPLKLIEIEGDAVFFYAACYENESELDQHIAVVKTQVINFFRSFYQTLLELSGLQLCICEACAGVKNLRLKVVLHAGEVAVEHIQSFEKLFGLDVILAHRLLKNSVPSKEYVLMTEPVYRRLGDFYALQPEKRRENYEDVGKIECMVFYPTAELIGAPAAIKPGRAKFLQRLRWYLRLDAIGFLDMLGIRKLSGRFLNLKGTEIKA
;
A
#
# COMPACT_ATOMS: atom_id res chain seq x y z
N MET A 1 19.84 22.38 -11.01
CA MET A 1 19.97 21.12 -10.24
C MET A 1 21.42 20.95 -9.82
N GLN A 2 21.66 20.40 -8.64
CA GLN A 2 23.03 20.04 -8.23
C GLN A 2 23.51 18.82 -9.02
N PRO A 3 24.82 18.63 -9.25
CA PRO A 3 25.33 17.43 -9.89
C PRO A 3 24.87 16.17 -9.11
N GLY A 4 24.27 15.20 -9.81
CA GLY A 4 23.75 13.96 -9.20
C GLY A 4 22.32 14.04 -8.69
N THR A 5 21.62 15.19 -8.84
CA THR A 5 20.19 15.29 -8.53
C THR A 5 19.33 15.27 -9.80
N CYS A 6 18.10 14.79 -9.67
CA CYS A 6 17.08 14.87 -10.70
C CYS A 6 15.74 15.26 -10.07
N TYR A 7 14.81 15.72 -10.88
CA TYR A 7 13.42 15.84 -10.46
C TYR A 7 12.73 14.48 -10.61
N ALA A 8 11.89 14.10 -9.67
CA ALA A 8 11.24 12.78 -9.71
C ALA A 8 9.79 12.85 -9.25
N LEU A 9 8.96 12.00 -9.86
CA LEU A 9 7.65 11.66 -9.33
C LEU A 9 7.80 10.49 -8.35
N LEU A 10 7.44 10.70 -7.10
CA LEU A 10 7.48 9.73 -6.00
C LEU A 10 6.07 9.18 -5.78
N VAL A 11 5.93 7.86 -5.72
CA VAL A 11 4.65 7.17 -5.55
C VAL A 11 4.77 6.15 -4.44
N LEU A 12 4.00 6.33 -3.37
CA LEU A 12 3.95 5.40 -2.24
C LEU A 12 2.55 4.80 -2.15
N ALA A 13 2.49 3.48 -2.20
CA ALA A 13 1.26 2.71 -2.03
C ALA A 13 1.32 1.95 -0.70
N ASP A 14 0.36 2.19 0.20
CA ASP A 14 0.38 1.69 1.57
C ASP A 14 -0.95 1.01 1.94
N ILE A 15 -0.85 -0.16 2.60
CA ILE A 15 -2.02 -0.96 2.98
C ILE A 15 -2.58 -0.48 4.31
N SER A 16 -3.63 0.31 4.25
CA SER A 16 -4.31 0.80 5.44
C SER A 16 -4.97 -0.31 6.24
N GLY A 17 -4.84 -0.25 7.57
CA GLY A 17 -5.36 -1.27 8.48
C GLY A 17 -4.36 -2.39 8.81
N PHE A 18 -3.16 -2.36 8.24
CA PHE A 18 -2.11 -3.36 8.45
C PHE A 18 -1.76 -3.58 9.93
N THR A 19 -1.53 -2.52 10.70
CA THR A 19 -1.15 -2.65 12.11
C THR A 19 -2.22 -3.39 12.92
N GLN A 20 -3.51 -3.07 12.71
CA GLN A 20 -4.61 -3.76 13.37
C GLN A 20 -4.70 -5.21 12.90
N PHE A 21 -4.54 -5.44 11.60
CA PHE A 21 -4.52 -6.76 10.99
C PHE A 21 -3.40 -7.63 11.59
N MET A 22 -2.19 -7.12 11.72
CA MET A 22 -1.07 -7.83 12.34
C MET A 22 -1.26 -8.09 13.84
N LYS A 23 -1.89 -7.18 14.58
CA LYS A 23 -2.21 -7.39 16.00
C LYS A 23 -3.17 -8.57 16.20
N LEU A 24 -4.19 -8.71 15.36
CA LEU A 24 -5.14 -9.84 15.39
C LEU A 24 -4.45 -11.17 15.05
N HIS A 25 -3.33 -11.12 14.32
CA HIS A 25 -2.60 -12.31 13.85
C HIS A 25 -1.38 -12.64 14.70
N ALA A 26 -1.28 -12.13 15.90
CA ALA A 26 -0.15 -12.39 16.79
C ALA A 26 0.17 -13.89 16.97
N ILE A 27 -0.83 -14.73 16.82
CA ILE A 27 -0.73 -16.19 16.94
C ILE A 27 -0.44 -16.85 15.59
N THR A 28 -0.87 -16.24 14.48
CA THR A 28 -0.76 -16.79 13.12
C THR A 28 -0.03 -15.82 12.17
N VAL A 29 1.15 -15.34 12.59
CA VAL A 29 1.98 -14.41 11.82
C VAL A 29 2.22 -14.91 10.39
N THR A 30 2.33 -16.24 10.20
CA THR A 30 2.55 -16.84 8.88
C THR A 30 1.41 -16.55 7.91
N HIS A 31 0.15 -16.63 8.36
CA HIS A 31 -1.02 -16.31 7.53
C HIS A 31 -1.06 -14.81 7.17
N ALA A 32 -0.87 -13.96 8.17
CA ALA A 32 -0.86 -12.51 7.97
C ALA A 32 0.23 -12.11 6.97
N LYS A 33 1.44 -12.62 7.14
CA LYS A 33 2.57 -12.40 6.24
C LYS A 33 2.22 -12.76 4.80
N GLN A 34 1.65 -13.96 4.57
CA GLN A 34 1.32 -14.40 3.21
C GLN A 34 0.26 -13.55 2.55
N ILE A 35 -0.76 -13.12 3.30
CA ILE A 35 -1.79 -12.21 2.79
C ILE A 35 -1.18 -10.88 2.36
N ILE A 36 -0.37 -10.27 3.24
CA ILE A 36 0.27 -8.99 2.94
C ILE A 36 1.25 -9.11 1.77
N VAL A 37 2.09 -10.15 1.75
CA VAL A 37 3.01 -10.39 0.62
C VAL A 37 2.26 -10.49 -0.70
N LYS A 38 1.14 -11.22 -0.75
CA LYS A 38 0.32 -11.32 -1.96
C LYS A 38 -0.29 -10.00 -2.41
N LEU A 39 -0.76 -9.19 -1.47
CA LEU A 39 -1.28 -7.86 -1.77
C LEU A 39 -0.17 -6.92 -2.27
N LEU A 40 1.02 -6.93 -1.66
CA LEU A 40 2.16 -6.16 -2.13
C LEU A 40 2.64 -6.64 -3.51
N GLU A 41 2.77 -7.97 -3.72
CA GLU A 41 3.10 -8.55 -5.02
C GLU A 41 2.11 -8.09 -6.11
N SER A 42 0.82 -7.99 -5.80
CA SER A 42 -0.19 -7.54 -6.76
C SER A 42 0.02 -6.09 -7.19
N ILE A 43 0.43 -5.21 -6.27
CA ILE A 43 0.74 -3.81 -6.57
C ILE A 43 2.03 -3.73 -7.41
N VAL A 44 3.10 -4.41 -6.95
CA VAL A 44 4.41 -4.38 -7.61
C VAL A 44 4.34 -4.92 -9.03
N SER A 45 3.63 -6.03 -9.24
CA SER A 45 3.50 -6.64 -10.57
C SER A 45 2.70 -5.80 -11.56
N THR A 46 1.94 -4.82 -11.08
CA THR A 46 1.14 -3.92 -11.92
C THR A 46 1.93 -2.67 -12.33
N ALA A 47 3.02 -2.37 -11.61
CA ALA A 47 3.86 -1.22 -11.92
C ALA A 47 4.64 -1.47 -13.22
N THR A 48 4.61 -0.47 -14.10
CA THR A 48 5.32 -0.48 -15.39
C THR A 48 6.08 0.84 -15.56
N THR A 49 6.94 0.93 -16.57
CA THR A 49 7.60 2.18 -16.94
C THR A 49 6.58 3.33 -16.99
N PRO A 50 6.86 4.52 -16.44
CA PRO A 50 8.18 4.95 -15.94
C PRO A 50 8.47 4.60 -14.47
N LEU A 51 7.55 3.96 -13.74
CA LEU A 51 7.73 3.64 -12.33
C LEU A 51 8.80 2.55 -12.13
N LYS A 52 9.73 2.84 -11.24
CA LYS A 52 10.76 1.92 -10.78
C LYS A 52 10.56 1.67 -9.29
N LEU A 53 10.57 0.41 -8.89
CA LEU A 53 10.51 0.02 -7.48
C LEU A 53 11.84 0.38 -6.81
N ILE A 54 11.76 1.09 -5.68
CA ILE A 54 12.94 1.45 -4.88
C ILE A 54 13.00 0.68 -3.57
N GLU A 55 11.85 0.52 -2.91
CA GLU A 55 11.80 -0.12 -1.60
C GLU A 55 10.42 -0.70 -1.28
N ILE A 56 10.41 -1.74 -0.44
CA ILE A 56 9.22 -2.25 0.22
C ILE A 56 9.48 -2.18 1.72
N GLU A 57 8.73 -1.36 2.44
CA GLU A 57 8.86 -1.17 3.87
C GLU A 57 7.56 -1.55 4.59
N GLY A 58 7.59 -2.69 5.28
CA GLY A 58 6.41 -3.19 5.99
C GLY A 58 5.24 -3.50 5.06
N ASP A 59 4.25 -2.62 5.05
CA ASP A 59 3.02 -2.67 4.24
C ASP A 59 2.99 -1.62 3.12
N ALA A 60 4.07 -0.91 2.92
CA ALA A 60 4.20 0.13 1.90
C ALA A 60 5.17 -0.27 0.78
N VAL A 61 4.84 0.13 -0.44
CA VAL A 61 5.68 0.03 -1.63
C VAL A 61 6.04 1.42 -2.09
N PHE A 62 7.32 1.66 -2.31
CA PHE A 62 7.84 2.93 -2.77
C PHE A 62 8.38 2.81 -4.19
N PHE A 63 7.78 3.58 -5.10
CA PHE A 63 8.21 3.72 -6.48
C PHE A 63 8.65 5.16 -6.76
N TYR A 64 9.47 5.32 -7.80
CA TYR A 64 9.78 6.63 -8.35
C TYR A 64 9.87 6.58 -9.87
N ALA A 65 9.69 7.74 -10.50
CA ALA A 65 9.96 7.97 -11.90
C ALA A 65 10.86 9.21 -12.03
N ALA A 66 12.14 9.00 -12.38
CA ALA A 66 13.10 10.08 -12.52
C ALA A 66 12.83 10.87 -13.79
N CYS A 67 13.02 12.19 -13.72
CA CYS A 67 12.93 13.14 -14.83
C CYS A 67 14.27 13.83 -14.96
N TYR A 68 15.00 13.53 -16.01
CA TYR A 68 16.35 14.04 -16.24
C TYR A 68 16.41 15.17 -17.26
N GLU A 69 15.47 15.19 -18.19
CA GLU A 69 15.57 16.08 -19.34
C GLU A 69 14.87 17.43 -19.11
N ASN A 70 13.58 17.40 -18.74
CA ASN A 70 12.80 18.64 -18.62
C ASN A 70 11.45 18.42 -17.90
N GLU A 71 10.72 19.51 -17.70
CA GLU A 71 9.38 19.47 -17.07
C GLU A 71 8.34 18.69 -17.88
N SER A 72 8.48 18.62 -19.21
CA SER A 72 7.57 17.85 -20.07
C SER A 72 7.67 16.33 -19.80
N GLU A 73 8.84 15.84 -19.40
CA GLU A 73 9.02 14.45 -19.00
C GLU A 73 8.20 14.13 -17.74
N LEU A 74 8.17 15.04 -16.77
CA LEU A 74 7.33 14.90 -15.58
C LEU A 74 5.84 14.85 -15.93
N ASP A 75 5.38 15.68 -16.86
CA ASP A 75 3.97 15.69 -17.29
C ASP A 75 3.58 14.36 -17.96
N GLN A 76 4.47 13.82 -18.79
CA GLN A 76 4.30 12.50 -19.40
C GLN A 76 4.25 11.38 -18.34
N HIS A 77 5.16 11.42 -17.35
CA HIS A 77 5.18 10.46 -16.26
C HIS A 77 3.91 10.53 -15.44
N ILE A 78 3.42 11.71 -15.09
CA ILE A 78 2.17 11.90 -14.35
C ILE A 78 0.99 11.34 -15.13
N ALA A 79 0.91 11.58 -16.44
CA ALA A 79 -0.16 11.08 -17.30
C ALA A 79 -0.22 9.54 -17.34
N VAL A 80 0.93 8.89 -17.41
CA VAL A 80 1.03 7.42 -17.39
C VAL A 80 0.73 6.88 -15.99
N VAL A 81 1.32 7.46 -14.96
CA VAL A 81 1.19 7.02 -13.56
C VAL A 81 -0.23 7.18 -13.06
N LYS A 82 -0.98 8.17 -13.52
CA LYS A 82 -2.42 8.33 -13.27
C LYS A 82 -3.18 7.01 -13.48
N THR A 83 -2.93 6.34 -14.60
CA THR A 83 -3.59 5.06 -14.92
C THR A 83 -3.04 3.93 -14.05
N GLN A 84 -1.73 3.90 -13.80
CA GLN A 84 -1.12 2.88 -12.97
C GLN A 84 -1.65 2.93 -11.53
N VAL A 85 -1.87 4.12 -10.96
CA VAL A 85 -2.46 4.28 -9.63
C VAL A 85 -3.82 3.60 -9.53
N ILE A 86 -4.71 3.78 -10.51
CA ILE A 86 -6.00 3.08 -10.52
C ILE A 86 -5.82 1.57 -10.68
N ASN A 87 -4.86 1.14 -11.47
CA ASN A 87 -4.56 -0.28 -11.64
C ASN A 87 -3.99 -0.91 -10.35
N PHE A 88 -3.26 -0.17 -9.51
CA PHE A 88 -2.85 -0.64 -8.17
C PHE A 88 -4.06 -0.97 -7.31
N PHE A 89 -5.06 -0.10 -7.27
CA PHE A 89 -6.31 -0.38 -6.55
C PHE A 89 -7.04 -1.60 -7.12
N ARG A 90 -7.17 -1.69 -8.44
CA ARG A 90 -7.87 -2.81 -9.10
C ARG A 90 -7.19 -4.14 -8.81
N SER A 91 -5.87 -4.21 -8.96
CA SER A 91 -5.09 -5.41 -8.66
C SER A 91 -5.15 -5.79 -7.18
N PHE A 92 -5.05 -4.78 -6.29
CA PHE A 92 -5.22 -4.97 -4.86
C PHE A 92 -6.58 -5.58 -4.52
N TYR A 93 -7.69 -5.03 -5.05
CA TYR A 93 -9.02 -5.54 -4.76
C TYR A 93 -9.30 -6.90 -5.40
N GLN A 94 -8.80 -7.15 -6.60
CA GLN A 94 -8.89 -8.48 -7.21
C GLN A 94 -8.20 -9.52 -6.32
N THR A 95 -6.98 -9.26 -5.88
CA THR A 95 -6.23 -10.15 -4.98
C THR A 95 -6.91 -10.29 -3.63
N LEU A 96 -7.45 -9.19 -3.08
CA LEU A 96 -8.19 -9.21 -1.82
C LEU A 96 -9.43 -10.12 -1.90
N LEU A 97 -10.16 -10.09 -3.02
CA LEU A 97 -11.32 -10.96 -3.28
C LEU A 97 -10.91 -12.42 -3.40
N GLU A 98 -9.83 -12.70 -4.13
CA GLU A 98 -9.29 -14.05 -4.28
C GLU A 98 -8.89 -14.63 -2.91
N LEU A 99 -8.15 -13.86 -2.11
CA LEU A 99 -7.75 -14.25 -0.77
C LEU A 99 -8.95 -14.47 0.16
N SER A 100 -9.95 -13.60 0.09
CA SER A 100 -11.19 -13.75 0.86
C SER A 100 -11.99 -15.00 0.44
N GLY A 101 -11.93 -15.36 -0.85
CA GLY A 101 -12.57 -16.57 -1.39
C GLY A 101 -11.89 -17.88 -0.99
N LEU A 102 -10.57 -17.81 -0.72
CA LEU A 102 -9.76 -18.99 -0.37
C LEU A 102 -9.81 -19.33 1.13
N GLN A 103 -10.48 -18.52 1.95
CA GLN A 103 -10.49 -18.69 3.40
C GLN A 103 -11.25 -19.95 3.83
N LEU A 104 -10.53 -20.95 4.36
CA LEU A 104 -11.07 -22.04 5.17
C LEU A 104 -11.01 -21.74 6.67
N CYS A 105 -10.16 -20.78 7.05
CA CYS A 105 -9.92 -20.45 8.45
C CYS A 105 -11.01 -19.50 8.98
N ILE A 106 -11.58 -19.84 10.12
CA ILE A 106 -12.58 -19.03 10.85
C ILE A 106 -11.88 -18.02 11.79
N CYS A 107 -10.54 -17.91 11.73
CA CYS A 107 -9.84 -17.03 12.64
C CYS A 107 -10.20 -15.55 12.34
N GLU A 108 -10.26 -14.74 13.39
CA GLU A 108 -10.58 -13.30 13.31
C GLU A 108 -9.68 -12.56 12.31
N ALA A 109 -8.49 -13.07 12.15
CA ALA A 109 -7.50 -12.59 11.25
C ALA A 109 -7.92 -12.72 9.79
N CYS A 110 -8.33 -13.90 9.37
CA CYS A 110 -8.85 -14.11 8.02
C CYS A 110 -10.15 -13.29 7.80
N ALA A 111 -10.97 -13.14 8.82
CA ALA A 111 -12.12 -12.24 8.79
C ALA A 111 -11.72 -10.77 8.65
N GLY A 112 -10.54 -10.39 9.14
CA GLY A 112 -9.99 -9.04 9.09
C GLY A 112 -9.49 -8.57 7.72
N VAL A 113 -9.19 -9.50 6.80
CA VAL A 113 -8.70 -9.19 5.43
C VAL A 113 -9.61 -8.20 4.70
N LYS A 114 -10.91 -8.36 4.84
CA LYS A 114 -11.92 -7.48 4.24
C LYS A 114 -11.85 -6.01 4.67
N ASN A 115 -11.13 -5.71 5.76
CA ASN A 115 -10.97 -4.37 6.30
C ASN A 115 -9.71 -3.66 5.80
N LEU A 116 -8.84 -4.37 5.07
CA LEU A 116 -7.67 -3.78 4.44
C LEU A 116 -8.11 -2.89 3.29
N ARG A 117 -7.44 -1.76 3.16
CA ARG A 117 -7.66 -0.76 2.11
C ARG A 117 -6.31 -0.32 1.56
N LEU A 118 -6.34 0.29 0.39
CA LEU A 118 -5.15 0.87 -0.21
C LEU A 118 -5.24 2.38 -0.16
N LYS A 119 -4.16 3.04 0.20
CA LYS A 119 -3.96 4.47 -0.01
C LYS A 119 -2.72 4.69 -0.86
N VAL A 120 -2.75 5.71 -1.69
CA VAL A 120 -1.63 6.08 -2.56
C VAL A 120 -1.29 7.54 -2.36
N VAL A 121 -0.01 7.83 -2.21
CA VAL A 121 0.53 9.19 -2.09
C VAL A 121 1.41 9.46 -3.31
N LEU A 122 1.19 10.61 -3.95
CA LEU A 122 2.01 11.12 -5.05
C LEU A 122 2.63 12.46 -4.66
N HIS A 123 3.94 12.55 -4.83
CA HIS A 123 4.70 13.78 -4.63
C HIS A 123 5.71 13.95 -5.75
N ALA A 124 6.00 15.18 -6.14
CA ALA A 124 7.05 15.47 -7.12
C ALA A 124 8.02 16.48 -6.54
N GLY A 125 9.30 16.17 -6.63
CA GLY A 125 10.35 17.00 -6.05
C GLY A 125 11.75 16.58 -6.47
N GLU A 126 12.75 17.24 -5.92
CA GLU A 126 14.17 17.00 -6.21
C GLU A 126 14.72 15.86 -5.37
N VAL A 127 15.38 14.90 -6.02
CA VAL A 127 15.99 13.75 -5.36
C VAL A 127 17.41 13.51 -5.86
N ALA A 128 18.27 12.99 -5.00
CA ALA A 128 19.55 12.42 -5.40
C ALA A 128 19.39 10.88 -5.47
N VAL A 129 19.84 10.30 -6.57
CA VAL A 129 19.84 8.85 -6.80
C VAL A 129 21.25 8.33 -6.56
N GLU A 130 21.41 7.48 -5.56
CA GLU A 130 22.69 6.92 -5.17
C GLU A 130 22.66 5.39 -5.15
N HIS A 131 23.81 4.78 -5.38
CA HIS A 131 23.97 3.34 -5.29
C HIS A 131 24.83 2.97 -4.09
N ILE A 132 24.25 2.18 -3.19
CA ILE A 132 24.96 1.58 -2.05
C ILE A 132 25.12 0.09 -2.37
N GLN A 133 26.29 -0.29 -2.87
CA GLN A 133 26.53 -1.60 -3.47
C GLN A 133 25.56 -1.90 -4.63
N SER A 134 24.69 -2.90 -4.51
CA SER A 134 23.66 -3.26 -5.51
C SER A 134 22.32 -2.56 -5.28
N PHE A 135 22.18 -1.78 -4.21
CA PHE A 135 20.92 -1.12 -3.84
C PHE A 135 20.91 0.31 -4.32
N GLU A 136 19.89 0.67 -5.06
CA GLU A 136 19.58 2.05 -5.40
C GLU A 136 18.81 2.69 -4.26
N LYS A 137 19.16 3.91 -3.89
CA LYS A 137 18.52 4.68 -2.82
C LYS A 137 18.28 6.10 -3.26
N LEU A 138 17.18 6.67 -2.80
CA LEU A 138 16.84 8.07 -2.99
C LEU A 138 17.13 8.87 -1.73
N PHE A 139 17.67 10.06 -1.93
CA PHE A 139 17.95 11.02 -0.86
C PHE A 139 17.34 12.37 -1.21
N GLY A 140 16.92 13.13 -0.21
CA GLY A 140 16.40 14.48 -0.37
C GLY A 140 15.25 14.78 0.59
N LEU A 141 14.95 16.07 0.74
CA LEU A 141 13.82 16.53 1.56
C LEU A 141 12.48 16.04 1.01
N ASP A 142 12.35 15.97 -0.32
CA ASP A 142 11.14 15.51 -0.99
C ASP A 142 10.91 14.00 -0.75
N VAL A 143 11.97 13.20 -0.59
CA VAL A 143 11.87 11.80 -0.18
C VAL A 143 11.33 11.70 1.25
N ILE A 144 11.88 12.51 2.17
CA ILE A 144 11.42 12.58 3.56
C ILE A 144 9.95 13.01 3.61
N LEU A 145 9.59 14.05 2.84
CA LEU A 145 8.21 14.53 2.76
C LEU A 145 7.26 13.43 2.25
N ALA A 146 7.61 12.72 1.19
CA ALA A 146 6.80 11.64 0.65
C ALA A 146 6.49 10.56 1.70
N HIS A 147 7.49 10.15 2.49
CA HIS A 147 7.29 9.22 3.61
C HIS A 147 6.44 9.83 4.75
N ARG A 148 6.61 11.12 5.08
CA ARG A 148 5.78 11.82 6.08
C ARG A 148 4.31 11.85 5.65
N LEU A 149 4.06 12.06 4.36
CA LEU A 149 2.70 12.10 3.80
C LEU A 149 1.94 10.77 3.93
N LEU A 150 2.59 9.64 4.18
CA LEU A 150 1.89 8.41 4.57
C LEU A 150 1.21 8.50 5.94
N LYS A 151 1.73 9.37 6.83
CA LYS A 151 1.19 9.63 8.18
C LYS A 151 0.45 10.97 8.20
N ASN A 152 -0.58 11.09 7.36
CA ASN A 152 -1.39 12.28 7.20
C ASN A 152 -2.69 12.25 8.04
N SER A 153 -3.43 13.36 8.04
CA SER A 153 -4.66 13.55 8.81
C SER A 153 -5.94 13.13 8.09
N VAL A 154 -5.86 12.51 6.91
CA VAL A 154 -7.03 12.07 6.14
C VAL A 154 -7.78 10.98 6.91
N PRO A 155 -9.08 11.17 7.25
CA PRO A 155 -9.82 10.22 8.09
C PRO A 155 -10.17 8.92 7.37
N SER A 156 -10.17 8.92 6.03
CA SER A 156 -10.43 7.73 5.22
C SER A 156 -9.22 6.80 5.22
N LYS A 157 -9.47 5.51 5.06
CA LYS A 157 -8.45 4.49 4.86
C LYS A 157 -8.13 4.24 3.38
N GLU A 158 -8.90 4.82 2.48
CA GLU A 158 -8.83 4.62 1.03
C GLU A 158 -8.91 5.96 0.32
N TYR A 159 -7.83 6.33 -0.32
CA TYR A 159 -7.73 7.60 -1.04
C TYR A 159 -6.45 7.66 -1.90
N VAL A 160 -6.41 8.65 -2.77
CA VAL A 160 -5.20 9.12 -3.45
C VAL A 160 -4.91 10.53 -2.96
N LEU A 161 -3.74 10.74 -2.36
CA LEU A 161 -3.27 12.04 -1.91
C LEU A 161 -2.19 12.53 -2.87
N MET A 162 -2.34 13.74 -3.36
CA MET A 162 -1.35 14.38 -4.23
C MET A 162 -0.93 15.72 -3.64
N THR A 163 0.37 15.98 -3.66
CA THR A 163 0.86 17.33 -3.35
C THR A 163 0.61 18.27 -4.51
N GLU A 164 0.61 19.56 -4.23
CA GLU A 164 0.31 20.61 -5.21
C GLU A 164 1.15 20.52 -6.50
N PRO A 165 2.47 20.23 -6.47
CA PRO A 165 3.26 20.08 -7.70
C PRO A 165 2.74 18.99 -8.66
N VAL A 166 2.22 17.88 -8.13
CA VAL A 166 1.60 16.82 -8.94
C VAL A 166 0.22 17.25 -9.41
N TYR A 167 -0.61 17.77 -8.50
CA TYR A 167 -1.98 18.15 -8.81
C TYR A 167 -2.09 19.18 -9.93
N ARG A 168 -1.24 20.21 -9.91
CA ARG A 168 -1.23 21.26 -10.95
C ARG A 168 -0.96 20.71 -12.36
N ARG A 169 -0.20 19.63 -12.47
CA ARG A 169 0.20 19.00 -13.73
C ARG A 169 -0.73 17.87 -14.17
N LEU A 170 -1.47 17.30 -13.21
CA LEU A 170 -2.31 16.14 -13.46
C LEU A 170 -3.50 16.40 -14.38
N GLY A 171 -4.06 17.63 -14.34
CA GLY A 171 -5.34 17.95 -14.97
C GLY A 171 -6.51 17.22 -14.30
N ASP A 172 -7.38 16.62 -15.11
CA ASP A 172 -8.49 15.83 -14.59
C ASP A 172 -8.04 14.48 -14.00
N PHE A 173 -8.59 14.11 -12.85
CA PHE A 173 -8.39 12.77 -12.26
C PHE A 173 -9.72 12.01 -12.22
N TYR A 174 -10.08 11.41 -13.36
CA TYR A 174 -11.29 10.59 -13.52
C TYR A 174 -12.58 11.29 -13.08
N ALA A 175 -12.70 12.57 -13.35
CA ALA A 175 -13.82 13.44 -12.95
C ALA A 175 -14.10 13.49 -11.43
N LEU A 176 -13.15 13.01 -10.61
CA LEU A 176 -13.25 13.09 -9.16
C LEU A 176 -12.98 14.51 -8.68
N GLN A 177 -13.78 14.98 -7.73
CA GLN A 177 -13.56 16.27 -7.09
C GLN A 177 -12.54 16.13 -5.95
N PRO A 178 -11.45 16.93 -5.94
CA PRO A 178 -10.47 16.88 -4.88
C PRO A 178 -10.96 17.57 -3.60
N GLU A 179 -10.66 16.98 -2.46
CA GLU A 179 -10.72 17.67 -1.17
C GLU A 179 -9.38 18.35 -0.89
N LYS A 180 -9.38 19.69 -0.79
CA LYS A 180 -8.16 20.42 -0.42
C LYS A 180 -7.88 20.24 1.06
N ARG A 181 -6.63 19.81 1.38
CA ARG A 181 -6.15 19.63 2.74
C ARG A 181 -4.80 20.31 2.93
N ARG A 182 -4.48 20.59 4.18
CA ARG A 182 -3.18 21.11 4.59
C ARG A 182 -2.64 20.23 5.70
N GLU A 183 -1.54 19.57 5.41
CA GLU A 183 -0.77 18.81 6.39
C GLU A 183 0.33 19.70 6.98
N ASN A 184 0.70 19.44 8.24
CA ASN A 184 1.75 20.20 8.92
C ASN A 184 2.69 19.22 9.62
N TYR A 185 3.94 19.22 9.20
CA TYR A 185 4.99 18.40 9.77
C TYR A 185 6.05 19.29 10.40
N GLU A 186 6.50 18.94 11.60
CA GLU A 186 7.46 19.73 12.38
C GLU A 186 8.75 20.02 11.58
N ASP A 187 9.23 19.02 10.83
CA ASP A 187 10.50 19.08 10.08
C ASP A 187 10.37 19.74 8.70
N VAL A 188 9.17 19.78 8.11
CA VAL A 188 8.95 20.16 6.70
C VAL A 188 8.03 21.38 6.57
N GLY A 189 7.22 21.63 7.61
CA GLY A 189 6.26 22.72 7.61
C GLY A 189 4.90 22.35 6.99
N LYS A 190 4.21 23.36 6.43
CA LYS A 190 2.85 23.25 5.92
C LYS A 190 2.85 22.85 4.44
N ILE A 191 2.18 21.75 4.13
CA ILE A 191 2.09 21.17 2.78
C ILE A 191 0.63 21.18 2.32
N GLU A 192 0.37 21.79 1.19
CA GLU A 192 -0.96 21.72 0.55
C GLU A 192 -1.09 20.42 -0.26
N CYS A 193 -2.20 19.72 -0.01
CA CYS A 193 -2.49 18.43 -0.61
C CYS A 193 -3.91 18.42 -1.17
N MET A 194 -4.10 17.65 -2.23
CA MET A 194 -5.40 17.33 -2.83
C MET A 194 -5.67 15.85 -2.60
N VAL A 195 -6.80 15.55 -1.99
CA VAL A 195 -7.22 14.17 -1.67
C VAL A 195 -8.39 13.80 -2.56
N PHE A 196 -8.24 12.68 -3.25
CA PHE A 196 -9.27 12.08 -4.09
C PHE A 196 -9.76 10.78 -3.47
N TYR A 197 -11.06 10.57 -3.51
CA TYR A 197 -11.70 9.35 -3.03
C TYR A 197 -12.21 8.57 -4.24
N PRO A 198 -11.47 7.56 -4.72
CA PRO A 198 -11.89 6.77 -5.87
C PRO A 198 -13.21 6.06 -5.62
N THR A 199 -14.10 6.07 -6.61
CA THR A 199 -15.36 5.33 -6.50
C THR A 199 -15.12 3.82 -6.59
N ALA A 200 -15.98 3.03 -5.94
CA ALA A 200 -15.88 1.57 -5.97
C ALA A 200 -15.85 1.00 -7.40
N GLU A 201 -16.61 1.60 -8.32
CA GLU A 201 -16.63 1.22 -9.73
C GLU A 201 -15.28 1.48 -10.41
N LEU A 202 -14.68 2.66 -10.16
CA LEU A 202 -13.40 3.03 -10.76
C LEU A 202 -12.27 2.08 -10.37
N ILE A 203 -12.22 1.68 -9.09
CA ILE A 203 -11.15 0.85 -8.54
C ILE A 203 -11.50 -0.64 -8.49
N GLY A 204 -12.68 -1.04 -8.94
CA GLY A 204 -13.12 -2.44 -8.89
C GLY A 204 -13.36 -2.96 -7.47
N ALA A 205 -13.58 -2.05 -6.49
CA ALA A 205 -13.86 -2.44 -5.12
C ALA A 205 -15.25 -3.08 -5.03
N PRO A 206 -15.38 -4.26 -4.41
CA PRO A 206 -16.69 -4.88 -4.27
C PRO A 206 -17.56 -4.15 -3.26
N ALA A 207 -18.86 -4.01 -3.53
CA ALA A 207 -19.83 -3.43 -2.60
C ALA A 207 -19.87 -4.16 -1.26
N ALA A 208 -19.58 -5.48 -1.25
CA ALA A 208 -19.36 -6.27 -0.05
C ALA A 208 -18.40 -7.42 -0.38
N ILE A 209 -17.36 -7.60 0.42
CA ILE A 209 -16.47 -8.75 0.32
C ILE A 209 -17.19 -9.94 0.97
N LYS A 210 -17.85 -10.73 0.12
CA LYS A 210 -18.46 -12.00 0.57
C LYS A 210 -17.40 -13.09 0.51
N PRO A 211 -17.35 -14.00 1.49
CA PRO A 211 -16.47 -15.17 1.40
C PRO A 211 -16.77 -15.94 0.10
N GLY A 212 -15.79 -16.06 -0.75
CA GLY A 212 -15.94 -16.77 -2.02
C GLY A 212 -16.15 -18.25 -1.79
N ARG A 213 -16.91 -18.90 -2.68
CA ARG A 213 -17.06 -20.36 -2.71
C ARG A 213 -15.92 -20.98 -3.52
N ALA A 214 -14.67 -20.78 -3.11
CA ALA A 214 -13.56 -21.47 -3.77
C ALA A 214 -13.72 -22.99 -3.60
N LYS A 215 -13.40 -23.74 -4.66
CA LYS A 215 -13.47 -25.21 -4.62
C LYS A 215 -12.54 -25.76 -3.56
N PHE A 216 -13.00 -26.78 -2.82
CA PHE A 216 -12.25 -27.42 -1.71
C PHE A 216 -10.78 -27.71 -2.06
N LEU A 217 -10.50 -28.21 -3.26
CA LEU A 217 -9.15 -28.50 -3.73
C LEU A 217 -8.25 -27.25 -3.87
N GLN A 218 -8.81 -26.10 -4.28
CA GLN A 218 -8.06 -24.85 -4.36
C GLN A 218 -7.70 -24.35 -2.97
N ARG A 219 -8.61 -24.49 -2.03
CA ARG A 219 -8.39 -24.16 -0.62
C ARG A 219 -7.35 -25.08 0.01
N LEU A 220 -7.46 -26.39 -0.22
CA LEU A 220 -6.50 -27.38 0.27
C LEU A 220 -5.10 -27.12 -0.29
N ARG A 221 -4.99 -26.80 -1.58
CA ARG A 221 -3.71 -26.47 -2.21
C ARG A 221 -3.07 -25.19 -1.65
N TRP A 222 -3.88 -24.21 -1.27
CA TRP A 222 -3.43 -23.02 -0.57
C TRP A 222 -2.88 -23.37 0.81
N TYR A 223 -3.61 -24.20 1.58
CA TYR A 223 -3.18 -24.62 2.92
C TYR A 223 -1.95 -25.53 2.92
N LEU A 224 -1.80 -26.40 1.93
CA LEU A 224 -0.59 -27.22 1.80
C LEU A 224 0.67 -26.41 1.45
N ARG A 225 0.50 -25.15 0.99
CA ARG A 225 1.60 -24.20 0.83
C ARG A 225 1.90 -23.40 2.11
N LEU A 226 1.01 -23.49 3.10
CA LEU A 226 1.25 -22.93 4.42
C LEU A 226 2.25 -23.84 5.15
N ASP A 227 3.15 -23.23 5.94
CA ASP A 227 4.01 -24.01 6.82
C ASP A 227 3.18 -24.97 7.67
N ALA A 228 3.67 -26.18 7.88
CA ALA A 228 3.00 -27.22 8.67
C ALA A 228 2.52 -26.72 10.06
N ILE A 229 3.19 -25.71 10.61
CA ILE A 229 2.86 -25.03 11.86
C ILE A 229 1.49 -24.34 11.78
N GLY A 230 1.21 -23.59 10.71
CA GLY A 230 -0.08 -22.92 10.53
C GLY A 230 -1.23 -23.92 10.35
N PHE A 231 -0.97 -25.05 9.73
CA PHE A 231 -1.93 -26.14 9.59
C PHE A 231 -2.28 -26.82 10.93
N LEU A 232 -1.29 -27.03 11.79
CA LEU A 232 -1.50 -27.59 13.15
C LEU A 232 -2.28 -26.63 14.06
N ASP A 233 -2.06 -25.32 13.92
CA ASP A 233 -2.82 -24.29 14.63
C ASP A 233 -4.29 -24.27 14.18
N MET A 234 -4.53 -24.42 12.86
CA MET A 234 -5.89 -24.50 12.30
C MET A 234 -6.67 -25.70 12.81
N LEU A 235 -5.98 -26.84 13.01
CA LEU A 235 -6.61 -28.06 13.56
C LEU A 235 -6.82 -28.00 15.07
N GLY A 236 -6.44 -26.89 15.74
CA GLY A 236 -6.57 -26.74 17.18
C GLY A 236 -5.64 -27.66 18.00
N ILE A 237 -4.66 -28.32 17.34
CA ILE A 237 -3.75 -29.27 17.97
C ILE A 237 -2.66 -28.54 18.76
N ARG A 238 -2.39 -27.27 18.41
CA ARG A 238 -1.39 -26.43 19.08
C ARG A 238 -2.05 -25.15 19.62
N LYS A 239 -2.19 -25.08 20.94
CA LYS A 239 -2.53 -23.81 21.62
C LYS A 239 -1.25 -22.99 21.80
N LEU A 240 -0.99 -22.04 20.94
CA LEU A 240 0.05 -21.03 21.16
C LEU A 240 -0.52 -20.01 22.15
N SER A 241 0.05 -19.98 23.35
CA SER A 241 -0.20 -18.89 24.30
C SER A 241 0.49 -17.63 23.78
N GLY A 242 -0.20 -16.86 22.95
CA GLY A 242 0.34 -15.62 22.35
C GLY A 242 0.20 -14.47 23.34
N ARG A 243 1.18 -14.26 24.20
CA ARG A 243 1.43 -12.94 24.80
C ARG A 243 2.59 -12.30 24.06
N PHE A 244 2.37 -11.13 23.50
CA PHE A 244 3.45 -10.23 23.16
C PHE A 244 4.14 -9.81 24.44
N LEU A 245 5.25 -10.46 24.76
CA LEU A 245 6.04 -10.18 25.98
C LEU A 245 6.58 -8.75 26.02
N ASN A 246 6.62 -8.06 24.89
CA ASN A 246 7.23 -6.73 24.75
C ASN A 246 6.21 -5.58 24.64
N LEU A 247 4.91 -5.83 24.63
CA LEU A 247 3.90 -4.78 24.60
C LEU A 247 3.11 -4.77 25.90
N LYS A 248 3.66 -4.10 26.92
CA LYS A 248 2.93 -3.80 28.15
C LYS A 248 1.76 -2.87 27.83
N GLY A 249 0.54 -3.30 28.11
CA GLY A 249 -0.61 -2.42 28.27
C GLY A 249 -1.63 -2.33 27.14
N THR A 250 -1.73 -3.30 26.22
CA THR A 250 -2.87 -3.35 25.30
C THR A 250 -3.82 -4.49 25.70
N GLU A 251 -4.83 -4.17 26.47
CA GLU A 251 -6.03 -5.01 26.58
C GLU A 251 -6.76 -4.97 25.24
N ILE A 252 -6.89 -6.13 24.61
CA ILE A 252 -7.76 -6.31 23.45
C ILE A 252 -9.17 -6.45 24.04
N LYS A 253 -9.97 -5.39 23.95
CA LYS A 253 -11.42 -5.53 24.16
C LYS A 253 -11.98 -6.30 22.98
N ALA A 254 -12.59 -7.42 23.29
CA ALA A 254 -13.34 -8.30 22.39
C ALA A 254 -14.53 -7.58 21.73
#